data_e0ada5c3b6c60edac9b5c65ded666225
#
_entry.id   e0ada5c3b6c60edac9b5c65ded666225
#
_cell.length_a   1.000
_cell.length_b   1.000
_cell.length_c   1.000
_cell.angle_alpha   90.00
_cell.angle_beta   90.00
_cell.angle_gamma   90.00
#
_symmetry.space_group_name_H-M   'P 1'
#
loop_
_entity.id
_entity.type
_entity.pdbx_description
1 polymer ?
#
loop_
_entity_poly.entity_id
_entity_poly.type
_entity_poly.pdbx_seq_one_letter_code
_entity_poly.pdbx_strand_id
1 'polypeptide(L)'
;VEYFAMNDIRQGIVHIIGPEQGWTLPGTTIVCGDSHTSTHGAFGALAHGIGTSEVEHVLATQTLIQKKAKNMRAVVDGKLPDGVTGKDIILAIIGEIGTAGGTGYVLEYAGDAIRSLSMEGRMTVCNMSIEGGARAGLIAPDDKTFEYIKGRPRAPKAGAYETALRHWQSLYSDKDAAFDSEIVLHAEKLPPLVTWGTSPEQVVSISGRVPRPEEIADEMKRTAAVRSLDYMGL
;
A
#
# COMPACT_ATOMS: atom_id res chain seq x y z
N VAL A 1 13.32 24.14 4.39
CA VAL A 1 12.21 23.30 4.89
C VAL A 1 10.93 24.11 4.77
N GLU A 2 9.92 23.57 4.11
CA GLU A 2 8.58 24.16 4.10
C GLU A 2 7.79 23.62 5.29
N TYR A 3 7.11 24.50 6.00
CA TYR A 3 6.37 24.17 7.22
C TYR A 3 4.93 24.62 7.11
N PHE A 4 4.00 23.71 7.31
CA PHE A 4 2.57 23.99 7.37
C PHE A 4 2.14 24.03 8.84
N ALA A 5 2.01 25.25 9.36
CA ALA A 5 1.55 25.45 10.72
C ALA A 5 0.09 24.98 10.90
N MET A 6 -0.32 24.83 12.16
CA MET A 6 -1.66 24.33 12.52
C MET A 6 -2.81 25.17 11.91
N ASN A 7 -2.56 26.43 11.61
CA ASN A 7 -3.53 27.35 10.99
C ASN A 7 -3.37 27.48 9.47
N ASP A 8 -2.43 26.76 8.85
CA ASP A 8 -2.27 26.77 7.40
C ASP A 8 -3.34 25.88 6.76
N ILE A 9 -4.07 26.42 5.78
CA ILE A 9 -5.13 25.70 5.06
C ILE A 9 -4.61 24.41 4.39
N ARG A 10 -3.30 24.33 4.14
CA ARG A 10 -2.62 23.17 3.53
C ARG A 10 -2.18 22.13 4.55
N GLN A 11 -2.32 22.41 5.86
CA GLN A 11 -1.94 21.46 6.90
C GLN A 11 -2.87 20.24 6.90
N GLY A 12 -2.30 19.04 7.01
CA GLY A 12 -3.05 17.80 7.01
C GLY A 12 -2.13 16.57 7.10
N ILE A 13 -2.71 15.40 6.89
CA ILE A 13 -1.97 14.14 6.87
C ILE A 13 -0.98 14.13 5.71
N VAL A 14 0.29 13.81 6.01
CA VAL A 14 1.39 13.82 5.03
C VAL A 14 1.09 12.94 3.79
N HIS A 15 0.38 11.83 3.99
CA HIS A 15 0.03 10.91 2.91
C HIS A 15 -1.00 11.49 1.92
N ILE A 16 -1.66 12.58 2.29
CA ILE A 16 -2.58 13.33 1.44
C ILE A 16 -1.91 14.60 0.91
N ILE A 17 -1.33 15.42 1.80
CA ILE A 17 -0.73 16.70 1.37
C ILE A 17 0.51 16.49 0.48
N GLY A 18 1.28 15.42 0.69
CA GLY A 18 2.41 15.09 -0.17
C GLY A 18 2.01 14.93 -1.65
N PRO A 19 1.05 14.06 -1.96
CA PRO A 19 0.48 13.92 -3.30
C PRO A 19 -0.22 15.19 -3.80
N GLU A 20 -1.08 15.80 -3.00
CA GLU A 20 -1.85 16.98 -3.41
C GLU A 20 -0.99 18.19 -3.71
N GLN A 21 0.09 18.37 -2.97
CA GLN A 21 1.07 19.43 -3.23
C GLN A 21 2.06 19.06 -4.37
N GLY A 22 2.10 17.79 -4.80
CA GLY A 22 3.00 17.33 -5.85
C GLY A 22 4.44 17.09 -5.39
N TRP A 23 4.64 16.80 -4.12
CA TRP A 23 5.94 16.36 -3.59
C TRP A 23 6.16 14.86 -3.74
N THR A 24 5.07 14.09 -3.73
CA THR A 24 5.12 12.65 -4.00
C THR A 24 5.26 12.44 -5.50
N LEU A 25 6.45 12.04 -5.92
CA LEU A 25 6.79 11.82 -7.34
C LEU A 25 7.33 10.41 -7.56
N PRO A 26 7.07 9.82 -8.75
CA PRO A 26 7.64 8.51 -9.08
C PRO A 26 9.17 8.48 -8.98
N GLY A 27 9.70 7.38 -8.46
CA GLY A 27 11.14 7.16 -8.31
C GLY A 27 11.78 7.91 -7.13
N THR A 28 10.99 8.63 -6.31
CA THR A 28 11.51 9.27 -5.09
C THR A 28 11.49 8.32 -3.90
N THR A 29 12.31 8.63 -2.88
CA THR A 29 12.26 7.97 -1.58
C THR A 29 11.60 8.91 -0.58
N ILE A 30 10.61 8.40 0.17
CA ILE A 30 9.84 9.18 1.15
C ILE A 30 9.88 8.45 2.49
N VAL A 31 10.30 9.14 3.55
CA VAL A 31 10.29 8.61 4.91
C VAL A 31 9.60 9.59 5.86
N CYS A 32 8.89 9.05 6.82
CA CYS A 32 8.11 9.82 7.80
C CYS A 32 7.93 8.98 9.07
N GLY A 33 7.65 9.63 10.19
CA GLY A 33 7.40 8.97 11.48
C GLY A 33 6.05 8.23 11.59
N ASP A 34 5.45 7.87 10.47
CA ASP A 34 4.17 7.16 10.37
C ASP A 34 4.33 5.90 9.49
N SER A 35 3.84 4.76 9.97
CA SER A 35 3.95 3.48 9.25
C SER A 35 3.24 3.51 7.89
N HIS A 36 2.10 4.22 7.79
CA HIS A 36 1.30 4.31 6.57
C HIS A 36 1.90 5.26 5.51
N THR A 37 3.15 5.70 5.70
CA THR A 37 3.96 6.35 4.63
C THR A 37 4.04 5.49 3.36
N SER A 38 3.84 4.18 3.48
CA SER A 38 3.68 3.27 2.34
C SER A 38 2.62 3.70 1.32
N THR A 39 1.65 4.53 1.71
CA THR A 39 0.62 5.11 0.83
C THR A 39 1.22 5.79 -0.40
N HIS A 40 2.37 6.47 -0.25
CA HIS A 40 3.05 7.15 -1.36
C HIS A 40 3.55 6.20 -2.45
N GLY A 41 3.65 4.90 -2.15
CA GLY A 41 3.98 3.86 -3.14
C GLY A 41 2.96 3.73 -4.27
N ALA A 42 1.73 4.21 -4.07
CA ALA A 42 0.71 4.33 -5.12
C ALA A 42 1.15 5.21 -6.30
N PHE A 43 2.14 6.07 -6.08
CA PHE A 43 2.74 6.97 -7.07
C PHE A 43 4.09 6.45 -7.61
N GLY A 44 4.49 5.22 -7.26
CA GLY A 44 5.80 4.69 -7.64
C GLY A 44 6.96 5.26 -6.82
N ALA A 45 6.69 5.79 -5.62
CA ALA A 45 7.71 6.22 -4.67
C ALA A 45 8.06 5.09 -3.70
N LEU A 46 9.35 4.88 -3.41
CA LEU A 46 9.76 3.99 -2.32
C LEU A 46 9.53 4.69 -0.99
N ALA A 47 8.45 4.34 -0.31
CA ALA A 47 7.99 5.06 0.85
C ALA A 47 7.73 4.15 2.05
N HIS A 48 8.25 4.50 3.22
CA HIS A 48 8.05 3.71 4.43
C HIS A 48 8.19 4.53 5.71
N GLY A 49 7.57 4.04 6.78
CA GLY A 49 7.71 4.59 8.12
C GLY A 49 9.10 4.37 8.70
N ILE A 50 9.54 5.32 9.53
CA ILE A 50 10.80 5.26 10.29
C ILE A 50 10.55 5.69 11.75
N GLY A 51 11.43 5.25 12.64
CA GLY A 51 11.35 5.63 14.05
C GLY A 51 11.78 7.08 14.31
N THR A 52 11.44 7.60 15.48
CA THR A 52 11.71 9.00 15.86
C THR A 52 13.20 9.36 15.79
N SER A 53 14.08 8.47 16.24
CA SER A 53 15.54 8.68 16.16
C SER A 53 16.05 8.66 14.72
N GLU A 54 15.41 7.87 13.84
CA GLU A 54 15.73 7.87 12.42
C GLU A 54 15.26 9.17 11.74
N VAL A 55 14.11 9.73 12.17
CA VAL A 55 13.64 11.05 11.70
C VAL A 55 14.66 12.13 12.04
N GLU A 56 15.17 12.16 13.28
CA GLU A 56 16.23 13.08 13.69
C GLU A 56 17.47 12.92 12.80
N HIS A 57 17.90 11.68 12.58
CA HIS A 57 19.06 11.38 11.75
C HIS A 57 18.86 11.86 10.30
N VAL A 58 17.70 11.59 9.71
CA VAL A 58 17.38 12.02 8.35
C VAL A 58 17.32 13.54 8.23
N LEU A 59 16.75 14.24 9.22
CA LEU A 59 16.70 15.71 9.22
C LEU A 59 18.11 16.31 9.32
N ALA A 60 19.01 15.68 10.07
CA ALA A 60 20.39 16.14 10.24
C ALA A 60 21.31 15.82 9.05
N THR A 61 21.14 14.65 8.44
CA THR A 61 22.11 14.10 7.48
C THR A 61 21.55 13.83 6.08
N GLN A 62 20.23 13.80 5.94
CA GLN A 62 19.49 13.37 4.73
C GLN A 62 19.85 11.94 4.29
N THR A 63 20.29 11.11 5.21
CA THR A 63 20.65 9.71 4.98
C THR A 63 19.92 8.79 5.93
N LEU A 64 19.76 7.53 5.53
CA LEU A 64 19.19 6.48 6.36
C LEU A 64 19.87 5.16 6.02
N ILE A 65 20.35 4.44 7.06
CA ILE A 65 20.91 3.10 6.88
C ILE A 65 19.75 2.09 6.85
N GLN A 66 19.63 1.37 5.74
CA GLN A 66 18.57 0.39 5.56
C GLN A 66 19.12 -0.97 5.15
N LYS A 67 18.54 -2.03 5.72
CA LYS A 67 18.75 -3.39 5.20
C LYS A 67 17.93 -3.53 3.91
N LYS A 68 18.54 -4.06 2.84
CA LYS A 68 17.84 -4.34 1.59
C LYS A 68 16.65 -5.28 1.87
N ALA A 69 15.45 -4.85 1.50
CA ALA A 69 14.25 -5.67 1.56
C ALA A 69 14.27 -6.74 0.46
N LYS A 70 13.54 -7.82 0.67
CA LYS A 70 13.14 -8.76 -0.38
C LYS A 70 12.00 -8.16 -1.21
N ASN A 71 11.80 -8.67 -2.41
CA ASN A 71 10.74 -8.25 -3.31
C ASN A 71 9.64 -9.32 -3.35
N MET A 72 8.40 -8.90 -3.07
CA MET A 72 7.21 -9.75 -3.26
C MET A 72 6.32 -9.09 -4.31
N ARG A 73 5.74 -9.88 -5.21
CA ARG A 73 4.77 -9.37 -6.18
C ARG A 73 3.39 -9.94 -5.89
N ALA A 74 2.39 -9.07 -5.88
CA ALA A 74 0.98 -9.44 -5.81
C ALA A 74 0.31 -9.04 -7.13
N VAL A 75 -0.02 -10.03 -7.95
CA VAL A 75 -0.69 -9.83 -9.23
C VAL A 75 -2.17 -10.05 -9.06
N VAL A 76 -2.98 -9.06 -9.44
CA VAL A 76 -4.45 -9.15 -9.43
C VAL A 76 -4.93 -8.91 -10.85
N ASP A 77 -5.15 -10.00 -11.57
CA ASP A 77 -5.54 -9.96 -12.97
C ASP A 77 -7.06 -10.06 -13.15
N GLY A 78 -7.53 -9.48 -14.25
CA GLY A 78 -8.92 -9.50 -14.66
C GLY A 78 -9.70 -8.27 -14.22
N LYS A 79 -11.03 -8.33 -14.35
CA LYS A 79 -11.94 -7.22 -14.06
C LYS A 79 -12.56 -7.39 -12.67
N LEU A 80 -12.52 -6.34 -11.87
CA LEU A 80 -13.20 -6.33 -10.56
C LEU A 80 -14.72 -6.42 -10.74
N PRO A 81 -15.40 -7.25 -9.95
CA PRO A 81 -16.85 -7.22 -9.86
C PRO A 81 -17.37 -5.88 -9.32
N ASP A 82 -18.62 -5.57 -9.63
CA ASP A 82 -19.27 -4.38 -9.07
C ASP A 82 -19.32 -4.46 -7.54
N GLY A 83 -18.98 -3.35 -6.88
CA GLY A 83 -18.93 -3.24 -5.42
C GLY A 83 -17.63 -3.70 -4.79
N VAL A 84 -16.69 -4.29 -5.54
CA VAL A 84 -15.35 -4.64 -5.08
C VAL A 84 -14.41 -3.45 -5.28
N THR A 85 -13.66 -3.10 -4.26
CA THR A 85 -12.80 -1.91 -4.19
C THR A 85 -11.32 -2.28 -3.95
N GLY A 86 -10.44 -1.29 -3.96
CA GLY A 86 -9.03 -1.49 -3.57
C GLY A 86 -8.87 -2.05 -2.17
N LYS A 87 -9.81 -1.76 -1.25
CA LYS A 87 -9.79 -2.31 0.10
C LYS A 87 -10.05 -3.82 0.11
N ASP A 88 -10.96 -4.30 -0.72
CA ASP A 88 -11.22 -5.74 -0.83
C ASP A 88 -10.01 -6.48 -1.39
N ILE A 89 -9.32 -5.88 -2.36
CA ILE A 89 -8.08 -6.44 -2.91
C ILE A 89 -7.04 -6.63 -1.81
N ILE A 90 -6.73 -5.57 -1.06
CA ILE A 90 -5.67 -5.66 -0.06
C ILE A 90 -6.07 -6.55 1.13
N LEU A 91 -7.36 -6.58 1.51
CA LEU A 91 -7.84 -7.51 2.53
C LEU A 91 -7.74 -8.97 2.05
N ALA A 92 -8.01 -9.26 0.77
CA ALA A 92 -7.82 -10.60 0.21
C ALA A 92 -6.34 -11.01 0.26
N ILE A 93 -5.42 -10.12 -0.10
CA ILE A 93 -3.98 -10.37 -0.03
C ILE A 93 -3.55 -10.62 1.42
N ILE A 94 -3.98 -9.78 2.38
CA ILE A 94 -3.65 -9.95 3.80
C ILE A 94 -4.26 -11.25 4.33
N GLY A 95 -5.46 -11.61 3.93
CA GLY A 95 -6.09 -12.88 4.28
C GLY A 95 -5.30 -14.10 3.81
N GLU A 96 -4.65 -14.00 2.64
CA GLU A 96 -3.81 -15.05 2.06
C GLU A 96 -2.45 -15.17 2.78
N ILE A 97 -1.76 -14.03 3.00
CA ILE A 97 -0.39 -14.05 3.56
C ILE A 97 -0.34 -13.94 5.09
N GLY A 98 -1.42 -13.51 5.72
CA GLY A 98 -1.45 -13.14 7.14
C GLY A 98 -0.79 -11.79 7.43
N THR A 99 -0.93 -11.32 8.65
CA THR A 99 -0.37 -10.03 9.11
C THR A 99 1.16 -9.98 9.20
N ALA A 100 1.83 -11.11 9.08
CA ALA A 100 3.29 -11.22 9.11
C ALA A 100 3.91 -11.69 7.79
N GLY A 101 3.10 -12.08 6.80
CA GLY A 101 3.58 -12.66 5.55
C GLY A 101 4.46 -11.73 4.70
N GLY A 102 4.22 -10.43 4.78
CA GLY A 102 5.00 -9.39 4.13
C GLY A 102 6.27 -8.96 4.88
N THR A 103 6.58 -9.56 6.04
CA THR A 103 7.71 -9.12 6.88
C THR A 103 9.03 -9.22 6.14
N GLY A 104 9.73 -8.11 6.04
CA GLY A 104 11.01 -8.00 5.33
C GLY A 104 10.89 -7.83 3.81
N TYR A 105 9.67 -7.69 3.30
CA TYR A 105 9.40 -7.45 1.87
C TYR A 105 8.98 -6.02 1.59
N VAL A 106 9.24 -5.59 0.35
CA VAL A 106 8.50 -4.55 -0.35
C VAL A 106 7.54 -5.28 -1.31
N LEU A 107 6.25 -4.92 -1.28
CA LEU A 107 5.22 -5.50 -2.14
C LEU A 107 5.04 -4.65 -3.40
N GLU A 108 5.22 -5.26 -4.57
CA GLU A 108 4.81 -4.69 -5.85
C GLU A 108 3.41 -5.21 -6.20
N TYR A 109 2.46 -4.31 -6.40
CA TYR A 109 1.11 -4.64 -6.86
C TYR A 109 1.00 -4.44 -8.36
N ALA A 110 0.57 -5.48 -9.06
CA ALA A 110 0.47 -5.52 -10.50
C ALA A 110 -0.84 -6.17 -10.97
N GLY A 111 -1.07 -6.19 -12.27
CA GLY A 111 -2.26 -6.79 -12.89
C GLY A 111 -3.30 -5.77 -13.34
N ASP A 112 -4.26 -6.25 -14.15
CA ASP A 112 -5.27 -5.38 -14.78
C ASP A 112 -6.18 -4.71 -13.75
N ALA A 113 -6.56 -5.45 -12.70
CA ALA A 113 -7.38 -4.91 -11.62
C ALA A 113 -6.69 -3.74 -10.91
N ILE A 114 -5.38 -3.86 -10.61
CA ILE A 114 -4.60 -2.79 -9.98
C ILE A 114 -4.53 -1.57 -10.91
N ARG A 115 -4.25 -1.78 -12.20
CA ARG A 115 -4.22 -0.69 -13.20
C ARG A 115 -5.56 0.00 -13.34
N SER A 116 -6.66 -0.72 -13.16
CA SER A 116 -8.02 -0.17 -13.27
C SER A 116 -8.39 0.77 -12.13
N LEU A 117 -7.80 0.62 -10.94
CA LEU A 117 -8.08 1.44 -9.75
C LEU A 117 -7.85 2.93 -10.01
N SER A 118 -8.65 3.77 -9.32
CA SER A 118 -8.34 5.20 -9.17
C SER A 118 -7.07 5.39 -8.34
N MET A 119 -6.52 6.59 -8.30
CA MET A 119 -5.37 6.88 -7.44
C MET A 119 -5.68 6.65 -5.96
N GLU A 120 -6.87 7.00 -5.51
CA GLU A 120 -7.35 6.76 -4.14
C GLU A 120 -7.44 5.26 -3.82
N GLY A 121 -7.91 4.44 -4.77
CA GLY A 121 -7.91 2.98 -4.65
C GLY A 121 -6.50 2.41 -4.55
N ARG A 122 -5.55 2.92 -5.35
CA ARG A 122 -4.13 2.55 -5.28
C ARG A 122 -3.50 2.98 -3.95
N MET A 123 -3.83 4.18 -3.47
CA MET A 123 -3.40 4.68 -2.17
C MET A 123 -3.89 3.76 -1.05
N THR A 124 -5.14 3.29 -1.11
CA THR A 124 -5.69 2.33 -0.15
C THR A 124 -4.90 1.01 -0.14
N VAL A 125 -4.59 0.45 -1.32
CA VAL A 125 -3.81 -0.79 -1.43
C VAL A 125 -2.41 -0.61 -0.83
N CYS A 126 -1.69 0.43 -1.23
CA CYS A 126 -0.34 0.70 -0.70
C CYS A 126 -0.35 1.07 0.79
N ASN A 127 -1.37 1.81 1.26
CA ASN A 127 -1.54 2.17 2.66
C ASN A 127 -1.59 0.92 3.54
N MET A 128 -2.42 -0.04 3.19
CA MET A 128 -2.64 -1.25 3.98
C MET A 128 -1.55 -2.33 3.80
N SER A 129 -0.51 -2.10 3.02
CA SER A 129 0.64 -3.03 2.90
C SER A 129 1.28 -3.30 4.26
N ILE A 130 1.27 -2.32 5.16
CA ILE A 130 1.80 -2.42 6.52
C ILE A 130 1.02 -3.42 7.36
N GLU A 131 -0.27 -3.54 7.13
CA GLU A 131 -1.14 -4.49 7.84
C GLU A 131 -0.83 -5.95 7.48
N GLY A 132 -0.23 -6.19 6.31
CA GLY A 132 0.36 -7.48 5.93
C GLY A 132 1.80 -7.67 6.40
N GLY A 133 2.35 -6.74 7.20
CA GLY A 133 3.72 -6.77 7.71
C GLY A 133 4.78 -6.29 6.72
N ALA A 134 4.39 -5.82 5.54
CA ALA A 134 5.33 -5.34 4.54
C ALA A 134 5.97 -4.01 4.94
N ARG A 135 7.20 -3.78 4.46
CA ARG A 135 7.89 -2.52 4.69
C ARG A 135 7.32 -1.37 3.85
N ALA A 136 6.91 -1.66 2.63
CA ALA A 136 6.33 -0.71 1.70
C ALA A 136 5.45 -1.45 0.68
N GLY A 137 4.53 -0.73 0.06
CA GLY A 137 3.81 -1.16 -1.12
C GLY A 137 4.19 -0.27 -2.29
N LEU A 138 4.23 -0.81 -3.51
CA LEU A 138 4.57 -0.09 -4.73
C LEU A 138 3.60 -0.45 -5.85
N ILE A 139 3.18 0.55 -6.60
CA ILE A 139 2.49 0.40 -7.88
C ILE A 139 3.28 1.15 -8.93
N ALA A 140 3.56 0.51 -10.05
CA ALA A 140 4.26 1.16 -11.17
C ALA A 140 3.46 2.39 -11.64
N PRO A 141 4.12 3.56 -11.81
CA PRO A 141 3.43 4.76 -12.24
C PRO A 141 2.97 4.63 -13.70
N ASP A 142 1.75 5.05 -13.97
CA ASP A 142 1.12 5.02 -15.30
C ASP A 142 0.44 6.36 -15.63
N ASP A 143 -0.30 6.42 -16.73
CA ASP A 143 -0.96 7.63 -17.19
C ASP A 143 -1.88 8.24 -16.13
N LYS A 144 -2.56 7.44 -15.30
CA LYS A 144 -3.37 7.94 -14.17
C LYS A 144 -2.51 8.65 -13.12
N THR A 145 -1.35 8.08 -12.82
CA THR A 145 -0.40 8.68 -11.90
C THR A 145 0.13 10.01 -12.47
N PHE A 146 0.47 10.02 -13.74
CA PHE A 146 1.00 11.22 -14.40
C PHE A 146 -0.04 12.33 -14.48
N GLU A 147 -1.28 12.00 -14.81
CA GLU A 147 -2.39 12.95 -14.83
C GLU A 147 -2.69 13.52 -13.45
N TYR A 148 -2.68 12.69 -12.41
CA TYR A 148 -2.87 13.14 -11.02
C TYR A 148 -1.80 14.15 -10.58
N ILE A 149 -0.52 13.92 -10.95
CA ILE A 149 0.60 14.78 -10.57
C ILE A 149 0.62 16.08 -11.37
N LYS A 150 0.17 16.04 -12.63
CA LYS A 150 0.23 17.17 -13.56
C LYS A 150 -0.46 18.41 -12.99
N GLY A 151 0.27 19.51 -12.99
CA GLY A 151 -0.27 20.81 -12.52
C GLY A 151 -0.28 21.01 -11.01
N ARG A 152 0.11 20.00 -10.21
CA ARG A 152 0.24 20.19 -8.77
C ARG A 152 1.29 21.25 -8.42
N PRO A 153 1.16 21.96 -7.28
CA PRO A 153 2.00 23.13 -6.97
C PRO A 153 3.51 22.88 -7.05
N ARG A 154 3.98 21.69 -6.60
CA ARG A 154 5.39 21.30 -6.54
C ARG A 154 5.82 20.29 -7.63
N ALA A 155 4.87 19.86 -8.45
CA ALA A 155 5.21 19.02 -9.58
C ALA A 155 6.13 19.77 -10.57
N PRO A 156 6.99 19.05 -11.31
CA PRO A 156 7.78 19.66 -12.38
C PRO A 156 6.88 20.39 -13.38
N LYS A 157 7.38 21.49 -13.96
CA LYS A 157 6.62 22.35 -14.87
C LYS A 157 7.30 22.43 -16.24
N ALA A 158 6.52 22.64 -17.28
CA ALA A 158 6.99 22.82 -18.66
C ALA A 158 8.00 21.72 -19.06
N GLY A 159 9.14 22.08 -19.66
CA GLY A 159 10.13 21.13 -20.14
C GLY A 159 10.73 20.20 -19.07
N ALA A 160 10.70 20.59 -17.80
CA ALA A 160 11.09 19.71 -16.70
C ALA A 160 10.08 18.58 -16.48
N TYR A 161 8.78 18.84 -16.71
CA TYR A 161 7.75 17.80 -16.64
C TYR A 161 7.95 16.74 -17.73
N GLU A 162 8.22 17.17 -18.97
CA GLU A 162 8.47 16.27 -20.09
C GLU A 162 9.70 15.36 -19.84
N THR A 163 10.72 15.91 -19.21
CA THR A 163 11.92 15.14 -18.85
C THR A 163 11.62 14.15 -17.73
N ALA A 164 10.89 14.58 -16.71
CA ALA A 164 10.45 13.71 -15.61
C ALA A 164 9.53 12.58 -16.11
N LEU A 165 8.59 12.90 -17.00
CA LEU A 165 7.66 11.93 -17.57
C LEU A 165 8.39 10.79 -18.29
N ARG A 166 9.41 11.11 -19.14
CA ARG A 166 10.23 10.07 -19.78
C ARG A 166 10.94 9.17 -18.78
N HIS A 167 11.43 9.74 -17.69
CA HIS A 167 12.04 8.96 -16.61
C HIS A 167 11.00 8.10 -15.87
N TRP A 168 9.85 8.67 -15.52
CA TRP A 168 8.81 7.94 -14.81
C TRP A 168 8.25 6.77 -15.60
N GLN A 169 8.16 6.91 -16.93
CA GLN A 169 7.75 5.83 -17.83
C GLN A 169 8.74 4.66 -17.87
N SER A 170 9.97 4.84 -17.43
CA SER A 170 10.98 3.77 -17.34
C SER A 170 10.99 3.02 -16.00
N LEU A 171 10.10 3.37 -15.05
CA LEU A 171 10.10 2.81 -13.70
C LEU A 171 9.22 1.56 -13.55
N TYR A 172 8.87 0.90 -14.64
CA TYR A 172 8.23 -0.41 -14.60
C TYR A 172 9.26 -1.50 -14.33
N SER A 173 8.83 -2.54 -13.61
CA SER A 173 9.64 -3.76 -13.49
C SER A 173 9.84 -4.41 -14.86
N ASP A 174 11.04 -4.88 -15.12
CA ASP A 174 11.36 -5.61 -16.36
C ASP A 174 10.52 -6.90 -16.45
N LYS A 175 10.30 -7.39 -17.68
CA LYS A 175 9.48 -8.60 -17.90
C LYS A 175 10.07 -9.86 -17.25
N ASP A 176 11.39 -9.88 -17.09
CA ASP A 176 12.19 -10.94 -16.49
C ASP A 176 12.64 -10.61 -15.06
N ALA A 177 12.03 -9.58 -14.44
CA ALA A 177 12.32 -9.24 -13.06
C ALA A 177 12.03 -10.41 -12.13
N ALA A 178 13.01 -10.77 -11.30
CA ALA A 178 12.88 -11.82 -10.31
C ALA A 178 12.31 -11.30 -9.01
N PHE A 179 11.33 -12.03 -8.48
CA PHE A 179 10.73 -11.78 -7.17
C PHE A 179 11.05 -12.95 -6.23
N ASP A 180 11.26 -12.63 -4.94
CA ASP A 180 11.51 -13.65 -3.92
C ASP A 180 10.23 -14.43 -3.56
N SER A 181 9.06 -13.82 -3.80
CA SER A 181 7.74 -14.43 -3.60
C SER A 181 6.71 -13.79 -4.53
N GLU A 182 5.71 -14.56 -4.93
CA GLU A 182 4.63 -14.07 -5.77
C GLU A 182 3.28 -14.61 -5.32
N ILE A 183 2.25 -13.75 -5.38
CA ILE A 183 0.84 -14.07 -5.13
C ILE A 183 0.07 -13.71 -6.39
N VAL A 184 -0.84 -14.60 -6.82
CA VAL A 184 -1.70 -14.34 -7.98
C VAL A 184 -3.16 -14.49 -7.56
N LEU A 185 -3.92 -13.41 -7.72
CA LEU A 185 -5.36 -13.39 -7.49
C LEU A 185 -6.12 -13.12 -8.80
N HIS A 186 -7.28 -13.73 -8.92
CA HIS A 186 -8.20 -13.50 -10.02
C HIS A 186 -9.29 -12.53 -9.58
N ALA A 187 -9.30 -11.34 -10.14
CA ALA A 187 -10.20 -10.26 -9.73
C ALA A 187 -11.68 -10.65 -9.78
N GLU A 188 -12.08 -11.41 -10.79
CA GLU A 188 -13.48 -11.86 -10.98
C GLU A 188 -14.00 -12.75 -9.86
N LYS A 189 -13.06 -13.36 -9.09
CA LYS A 189 -13.40 -14.24 -7.96
C LYS A 189 -13.42 -13.52 -6.62
N LEU A 190 -13.01 -12.24 -6.59
CA LEU A 190 -12.99 -11.47 -5.36
C LEU A 190 -14.42 -11.01 -5.01
N PRO A 191 -14.96 -11.42 -3.86
CA PRO A 191 -16.19 -10.83 -3.34
C PRO A 191 -15.88 -9.56 -2.56
N PRO A 192 -16.87 -8.72 -2.27
CA PRO A 192 -16.75 -7.74 -1.19
C PRO A 192 -16.42 -8.45 0.12
N LEU A 193 -15.46 -7.91 0.87
CA LEU A 193 -14.91 -8.52 2.07
C LEU A 193 -15.25 -7.71 3.32
N VAL A 194 -15.34 -8.39 4.45
CA VAL A 194 -15.53 -7.81 5.77
C VAL A 194 -14.61 -8.49 6.79
N THR A 195 -14.05 -7.71 7.69
CA THR A 195 -13.31 -8.25 8.84
C THR A 195 -14.29 -8.60 9.97
N TRP A 196 -14.12 -9.77 10.57
CA TRP A 196 -14.98 -10.29 11.64
C TRP A 196 -14.32 -10.27 13.02
N GLY A 197 -13.09 -9.78 13.11
CA GLY A 197 -12.36 -9.79 14.37
C GLY A 197 -11.46 -8.57 14.56
N THR A 198 -10.40 -8.73 15.33
CA THR A 198 -9.49 -7.65 15.75
C THR A 198 -8.25 -7.51 14.89
N SER A 199 -8.12 -8.32 13.82
CA SER A 199 -6.99 -8.32 12.88
C SER A 199 -7.48 -8.27 11.43
N PRO A 200 -6.83 -7.55 10.51
CA PRO A 200 -7.22 -7.50 9.10
C PRO A 200 -7.07 -8.83 8.36
N GLU A 201 -6.33 -9.81 8.90
CA GLU A 201 -6.31 -11.16 8.35
C GLU A 201 -7.58 -11.97 8.69
N GLN A 202 -8.35 -11.52 9.69
CA GLN A 202 -9.62 -12.11 10.08
C GLN A 202 -10.73 -11.60 9.14
N VAL A 203 -10.67 -12.02 7.90
CA VAL A 203 -11.51 -11.55 6.80
C VAL A 203 -12.38 -12.67 6.26
N VAL A 204 -13.59 -12.31 5.82
CA VAL A 204 -14.54 -13.22 5.20
C VAL A 204 -15.34 -12.49 4.11
N SER A 205 -15.84 -13.24 3.12
CA SER A 205 -16.79 -12.69 2.14
C SER A 205 -18.07 -12.20 2.83
N ILE A 206 -18.62 -11.09 2.37
CA ILE A 206 -19.91 -10.56 2.88
C ILE A 206 -21.06 -11.57 2.72
N SER A 207 -20.95 -12.50 1.77
CA SER A 207 -21.89 -13.60 1.59
C SER A 207 -21.51 -14.87 2.37
N GLY A 208 -20.38 -14.84 3.08
CA GLY A 208 -19.88 -15.94 3.87
C GLY A 208 -20.44 -15.96 5.29
N ARG A 209 -19.77 -16.73 6.14
CA ARG A 209 -20.06 -16.82 7.58
C ARG A 209 -18.79 -16.61 8.36
N VAL A 210 -18.92 -16.01 9.51
CA VAL A 210 -17.84 -15.92 10.50
C VAL A 210 -17.40 -17.35 10.86
N PRO A 211 -16.11 -17.67 10.83
CA PRO A 211 -15.60 -18.99 11.13
C PRO A 211 -15.98 -19.44 12.54
N ARG A 212 -16.34 -20.71 12.68
CA ARG A 212 -16.56 -21.30 13.99
C ARG A 212 -15.21 -21.70 14.57
N PRO A 213 -14.87 -21.30 15.81
CA PRO A 213 -13.58 -21.63 16.41
C PRO A 213 -13.27 -23.14 16.41
N GLU A 214 -14.29 -24.00 16.56
CA GLU A 214 -14.15 -25.45 16.57
C GLU A 214 -13.66 -26.02 15.23
N GLU A 215 -13.85 -25.30 14.13
CA GLU A 215 -13.44 -25.68 12.79
C GLU A 215 -11.97 -25.29 12.50
N ILE A 216 -11.34 -24.49 13.39
CA ILE A 216 -9.95 -24.04 13.25
C ILE A 216 -9.02 -25.10 13.85
N ALA A 217 -8.23 -25.75 12.99
CA ALA A 217 -7.33 -26.81 13.39
C ALA A 217 -6.18 -26.37 14.32
N ASP A 218 -5.62 -25.18 14.04
CA ASP A 218 -4.53 -24.61 14.83
C ASP A 218 -5.06 -24.08 16.16
N GLU A 219 -4.51 -24.56 17.27
CA GLU A 219 -4.97 -24.24 18.63
C GLU A 219 -4.76 -22.75 18.99
N MET A 220 -3.62 -22.16 18.55
CA MET A 220 -3.35 -20.74 18.81
C MET A 220 -4.32 -19.85 18.03
N LYS A 221 -4.54 -20.16 16.75
CA LYS A 221 -5.51 -19.44 15.91
C LYS A 221 -6.93 -19.62 16.43
N ARG A 222 -7.29 -20.80 16.88
CA ARG A 222 -8.60 -21.08 17.52
C ARG A 222 -8.81 -20.22 18.77
N THR A 223 -7.83 -20.20 19.66
CA THR A 223 -7.87 -19.38 20.88
C THR A 223 -7.96 -17.88 20.55
N ALA A 224 -7.22 -17.41 19.56
CA ALA A 224 -7.28 -16.05 19.09
C ALA A 224 -8.66 -15.72 18.49
N ALA A 225 -9.25 -16.65 17.73
CA ALA A 225 -10.59 -16.48 17.15
C ALA A 225 -11.66 -16.34 18.24
N VAL A 226 -11.64 -17.20 19.27
CA VAL A 226 -12.56 -17.10 20.42
C VAL A 226 -12.49 -15.71 21.06
N ARG A 227 -11.28 -15.22 21.35
CA ARG A 227 -11.09 -13.90 21.96
C ARG A 227 -11.56 -12.76 21.04
N SER A 228 -11.32 -12.88 19.74
CA SER A 228 -11.75 -11.88 18.77
C SER A 228 -13.27 -11.82 18.65
N LEU A 229 -13.94 -12.97 18.63
CA LEU A 229 -15.40 -13.04 18.58
C LEU A 229 -16.03 -12.49 19.86
N ASP A 230 -15.50 -12.85 21.03
CA ASP A 230 -15.94 -12.31 22.31
C ASP A 230 -15.81 -10.77 22.35
N TYR A 231 -14.65 -10.26 21.90
CA TYR A 231 -14.42 -8.81 21.82
C TYR A 231 -15.40 -8.10 20.87
N MET A 232 -15.74 -8.73 19.74
CA MET A 232 -16.67 -8.20 18.74
C MET A 232 -18.14 -8.38 19.14
N GLY A 233 -18.44 -9.15 20.19
CA GLY A 233 -19.80 -9.45 20.62
C GLY A 233 -20.53 -10.43 19.69
N LEU A 234 -19.81 -11.33 19.04
CA LEU A 234 -20.31 -12.33 18.09
C LEU A 234 -20.38 -13.73 18.72
#